data_097522ec7746c65901323f84740bea95
#
_entry.id   097522ec7746c65901323f84740bea95
#
_cell.length_a   1.000
_cell.length_b   1.000
_cell.length_c   1.000
_cell.angle_alpha   90.00
_cell.angle_beta   90.00
_cell.angle_gamma   90.00
#
_symmetry.space_group_name_H-M   'P 1'
#
loop_
_entity.id
_entity.type
_entity.pdbx_description
1 polymer ?
#
loop_
_entity_poly.entity_id
_entity_poly.type
_entity_poly.pdbx_seq_one_letter_code
_entity_poly.pdbx_strand_id
1 'polypeptide(L)'
;SSSILYEDADGNWQNLTNLSSTENRVWIDYADIPKDMEHAAVAIEDKRFYKHKGVDWYRTTGAFINMFLSMKNDFGGSTITQQLIKNLTKQDDITVQRKLLEIFQALEFEKSYDKEEIMEWYLNIVYFGEGCNGVYTAAETYFGKEPKDLTLAECASIIGITNNPSKYDPFISRENNKTRQETILKQMYEQGYISKEQYDEAMAQELVFVRSESEEGTQTIYSYYAEAVINDVLNDLVEQKGVSRDTARTLLYSGGYQVYSCYDASIQQAIDDVYTDLGNMPQRPSASGQQFESAIVIMDPYTGEIKGLSGGTGKKTINFGTNRSTQSKRPPGSSIKPIATYGPAMELGLITQYTQVNDSPDIKPVSYTHLRAHETEADLV
;
A
#
# COMPACT_ATOMS: atom_id res chain seq x y z
N SER A 1 -10.89 7.54 13.62
CA SER A 1 -9.86 7.80 12.60
C SER A 1 -8.94 8.93 13.06
N SER A 2 -7.68 8.88 12.70
CA SER A 2 -6.74 9.97 12.93
C SER A 2 -6.88 11.06 11.86
N SER A 3 -6.30 12.24 12.12
CA SER A 3 -6.35 13.36 11.19
C SER A 3 -5.02 14.12 11.18
N ILE A 4 -4.71 14.74 10.03
CA ILE A 4 -3.63 15.72 9.91
C ILE A 4 -4.28 17.10 9.91
N LEU A 5 -3.78 17.96 10.78
CA LEU A 5 -4.28 19.32 10.98
C LEU A 5 -3.20 20.34 10.56
N TYR A 6 -3.62 21.54 10.19
CA TYR A 6 -2.75 22.67 9.95
C TYR A 6 -3.36 23.94 10.57
N GLU A 7 -2.53 24.89 10.90
CA GLU A 7 -2.95 26.19 11.44
C GLU A 7 -3.24 27.16 10.29
N ASP A 8 -4.44 27.76 10.29
CA ASP A 8 -4.79 28.78 9.30
C ASP A 8 -4.20 30.17 9.68
N ALA A 9 -4.42 31.15 8.80
CA ALA A 9 -3.89 32.51 9.01
C ALA A 9 -4.44 33.22 10.26
N ASP A 10 -5.58 32.75 10.79
CA ASP A 10 -6.23 33.30 11.98
C ASP A 10 -5.83 32.55 13.27
N GLY A 11 -4.94 31.55 13.16
CA GLY A 11 -4.48 30.72 14.27
C GLY A 11 -5.43 29.59 14.66
N ASN A 12 -6.37 29.22 13.79
CA ASN A 12 -7.29 28.11 14.04
C ASN A 12 -6.80 26.82 13.37
N TRP A 13 -6.93 25.70 14.06
CA TRP A 13 -6.61 24.39 13.51
C TRP A 13 -7.69 23.89 12.55
N GLN A 14 -7.29 23.66 11.32
CA GLN A 14 -8.13 23.15 10.24
C GLN A 14 -7.74 21.73 9.89
N ASN A 15 -8.69 20.95 9.37
CA ASN A 15 -8.42 19.59 8.92
C ASN A 15 -7.81 19.60 7.51
N LEU A 16 -6.56 19.15 7.39
CA LEU A 16 -5.91 18.95 6.09
C LEU A 16 -6.44 17.66 5.42
N THR A 17 -6.48 16.57 6.17
CA THR A 17 -7.02 15.30 5.69
C THR A 17 -7.30 14.35 6.86
N ASN A 18 -8.29 13.50 6.68
CA ASN A 18 -8.52 12.38 7.59
C ASN A 18 -7.69 11.18 7.14
N LEU A 19 -7.03 10.55 8.10
CA LEU A 19 -6.31 9.31 7.84
C LEU A 19 -7.30 8.17 7.98
N SER A 20 -7.98 7.84 6.88
CA SER A 20 -8.65 6.56 6.76
C SER A 20 -7.59 5.51 6.45
N SER A 21 -7.65 4.36 7.09
CA SER A 21 -6.86 3.24 6.61
C SER A 21 -7.24 3.04 5.14
N THR A 22 -6.26 3.12 4.24
CA THR A 22 -6.45 2.77 2.83
C THR A 22 -6.73 1.27 2.67
N GLU A 23 -6.57 0.52 3.73
CA GLU A 23 -7.19 -0.76 3.93
C GLU A 23 -8.63 -0.45 4.37
N ASN A 24 -9.54 -0.43 3.42
CA ASN A 24 -10.98 -0.48 3.66
C ASN A 24 -11.25 -1.82 4.36
N ARG A 25 -11.02 -1.86 5.68
CA ARG A 25 -11.18 -3.06 6.49
C ARG A 25 -12.13 -2.74 7.63
N VAL A 26 -13.30 -3.33 7.58
CA VAL A 26 -14.21 -3.43 8.71
C VAL A 26 -14.06 -4.84 9.24
N TRP A 27 -13.58 -4.97 10.47
CA TRP A 27 -13.49 -6.26 11.13
C TRP A 27 -14.88 -6.72 11.56
N ILE A 28 -15.20 -7.96 11.29
CA ILE A 28 -16.41 -8.60 11.79
C ILE A 28 -16.05 -9.84 12.60
N ASP A 29 -16.79 -10.07 13.66
CA ASP A 29 -16.62 -11.24 14.52
C ASP A 29 -17.02 -12.52 13.77
N TYR A 30 -16.45 -13.65 14.15
CA TYR A 30 -16.76 -14.94 13.50
C TYR A 30 -18.26 -15.24 13.45
N ALA A 31 -19.00 -14.88 14.49
CA ALA A 31 -20.45 -15.07 14.56
C ALA A 31 -21.23 -14.31 13.47
N ASP A 32 -20.68 -13.23 12.95
CA ASP A 32 -21.29 -12.39 11.91
C ASP A 32 -20.84 -12.79 10.49
N ILE A 33 -19.90 -13.72 10.36
CA ILE A 33 -19.46 -14.28 9.08
C ILE A 33 -20.49 -15.31 8.59
N PRO A 34 -21.05 -15.14 7.37
CA PRO A 34 -21.97 -16.12 6.81
C PRO A 34 -21.33 -17.52 6.73
N LYS A 35 -22.05 -18.54 7.17
CA LYS A 35 -21.55 -19.93 7.07
C LYS A 35 -21.28 -20.36 5.63
N ASP A 36 -22.05 -19.85 4.67
CA ASP A 36 -21.81 -20.09 3.24
C ASP A 36 -20.47 -19.51 2.76
N MET A 37 -20.04 -18.38 3.32
CA MET A 37 -18.73 -17.77 3.03
C MET A 37 -17.60 -18.65 3.55
N GLU A 38 -17.70 -19.10 4.81
CA GLU A 38 -16.76 -20.03 5.43
C GLU A 38 -16.66 -21.34 4.64
N HIS A 39 -17.82 -21.95 4.36
CA HIS A 39 -17.89 -23.22 3.61
C HIS A 39 -17.33 -23.08 2.18
N ALA A 40 -17.57 -21.95 1.51
CA ALA A 40 -16.99 -21.65 0.20
C ALA A 40 -15.46 -21.59 0.26
N ALA A 41 -14.91 -20.88 1.26
CA ALA A 41 -13.47 -20.79 1.47
C ALA A 41 -12.84 -22.15 1.75
N VAL A 42 -13.42 -22.91 2.67
CA VAL A 42 -12.94 -24.27 2.99
C VAL A 42 -13.04 -25.19 1.78
N ALA A 43 -14.17 -25.18 1.08
CA ALA A 43 -14.40 -26.06 -0.05
C ALA A 43 -13.38 -25.87 -1.19
N ILE A 44 -12.95 -24.65 -1.45
CA ILE A 44 -12.06 -24.35 -2.58
C ILE A 44 -10.58 -24.27 -2.19
N GLU A 45 -10.26 -23.70 -1.03
CA GLU A 45 -8.89 -23.45 -0.61
C GLU A 45 -8.32 -24.60 0.22
N ASP A 46 -9.11 -25.19 1.14
CA ASP A 46 -8.61 -26.15 2.12
C ASP A 46 -9.65 -27.17 2.57
N LYS A 47 -9.94 -28.15 1.71
CA LYS A 47 -10.99 -29.17 1.93
C LYS A 47 -10.89 -29.94 3.25
N ARG A 48 -9.73 -29.95 3.87
CA ARG A 48 -9.47 -30.66 5.12
C ARG A 48 -9.14 -29.75 6.27
N PHE A 49 -9.51 -28.49 6.16
CA PHE A 49 -9.22 -27.43 7.14
C PHE A 49 -9.51 -27.88 8.58
N TYR A 50 -10.68 -28.48 8.83
CA TYR A 50 -11.04 -28.97 10.16
C TYR A 50 -10.35 -30.29 10.59
N LYS A 51 -9.55 -30.91 9.70
CA LYS A 51 -8.93 -32.24 9.97
C LYS A 51 -7.43 -32.16 10.24
N HIS A 52 -6.76 -31.10 9.83
CA HIS A 52 -5.33 -30.94 10.06
C HIS A 52 -5.06 -29.87 11.12
N LYS A 53 -3.80 -29.75 11.53
CA LYS A 53 -3.30 -28.75 12.48
C LYS A 53 -2.27 -27.85 11.80
N GLY A 54 -2.72 -26.84 11.07
CA GLY A 54 -1.92 -25.86 10.39
C GLY A 54 -1.43 -26.29 9.01
N VAL A 55 -1.08 -27.52 8.82
CA VAL A 55 -0.53 -28.06 7.57
C VAL A 55 -1.25 -29.33 7.14
N ASP A 56 -1.73 -29.36 5.93
CA ASP A 56 -2.25 -30.56 5.29
C ASP A 56 -1.11 -31.38 4.68
N TRP A 57 -0.52 -32.31 5.45
CA TRP A 57 0.63 -33.10 5.02
C TRP A 57 0.35 -33.95 3.77
N TYR A 58 -0.89 -34.37 3.56
CA TYR A 58 -1.26 -35.13 2.38
C TYR A 58 -1.17 -34.29 1.10
N ARG A 59 -1.67 -33.06 1.15
CA ARG A 59 -1.57 -32.11 0.03
C ARG A 59 -0.14 -31.57 -0.14
N THR A 60 0.53 -31.29 0.96
CA THR A 60 1.90 -30.74 0.97
C THR A 60 2.88 -31.72 0.36
N THR A 61 2.84 -33.03 0.75
CA THR A 61 3.69 -34.06 0.15
C THR A 61 3.37 -34.27 -1.32
N GLY A 62 2.10 -34.25 -1.72
CA GLY A 62 1.70 -34.30 -3.13
C GLY A 62 2.24 -33.17 -3.95
N ALA A 63 2.19 -31.94 -3.42
CA ALA A 63 2.75 -30.74 -4.06
C ALA A 63 4.28 -30.80 -4.17
N PHE A 64 4.99 -31.29 -3.14
CA PHE A 64 6.44 -31.50 -3.20
C PHE A 64 6.83 -32.54 -4.26
N ILE A 65 6.12 -33.68 -4.34
CA ILE A 65 6.38 -34.69 -5.35
C ILE A 65 6.15 -34.10 -6.77
N ASN A 66 5.05 -33.38 -6.97
CA ASN A 66 4.76 -32.77 -8.26
C ASN A 66 5.80 -31.69 -8.64
N MET A 67 6.30 -30.92 -7.69
CA MET A 67 7.38 -29.95 -7.94
C MET A 67 8.66 -30.64 -8.43
N PHE A 68 9.04 -31.76 -7.80
CA PHE A 68 10.21 -32.52 -8.22
C PHE A 68 10.04 -33.19 -9.59
N LEU A 69 8.82 -33.63 -9.91
CA LEU A 69 8.53 -34.31 -11.18
C LEU A 69 8.28 -33.38 -12.35
N SER A 70 7.70 -32.21 -12.10
CA SER A 70 7.26 -31.29 -13.18
C SER A 70 8.15 -30.07 -13.37
N MET A 71 9.13 -29.80 -12.50
CA MET A 71 9.95 -28.59 -12.47
C MET A 71 9.14 -27.27 -12.49
N LYS A 72 7.86 -27.31 -12.12
CA LYS A 72 7.00 -26.12 -11.99
C LYS A 72 6.89 -25.73 -10.53
N ASN A 73 7.20 -24.48 -10.22
CA ASN A 73 7.06 -23.89 -8.88
C ASN A 73 5.59 -23.63 -8.49
N ASP A 74 4.70 -24.57 -8.74
CA ASP A 74 3.28 -24.41 -8.43
C ASP A 74 2.94 -25.12 -7.11
N PHE A 75 2.94 -24.36 -6.01
CA PHE A 75 2.61 -24.83 -4.67
C PHE A 75 1.09 -24.77 -4.41
N GLY A 76 0.27 -25.41 -5.22
CA GLY A 76 -1.19 -25.47 -5.03
C GLY A 76 -1.68 -26.22 -3.77
N GLY A 77 -0.84 -26.38 -2.76
CA GLY A 77 -1.11 -27.17 -1.55
C GLY A 77 -1.15 -26.39 -0.23
N SER A 78 -1.11 -25.05 -0.23
CA SER A 78 -1.14 -24.25 1.00
C SER A 78 -2.50 -24.34 1.68
N THR A 79 -2.51 -24.42 3.02
CA THR A 79 -3.72 -24.38 3.85
C THR A 79 -4.19 -22.93 4.07
N ILE A 80 -5.43 -22.76 4.55
CA ILE A 80 -5.96 -21.44 4.98
C ILE A 80 -5.03 -20.82 6.03
N THR A 81 -4.57 -21.61 7.00
CA THR A 81 -3.63 -21.14 8.05
C THR A 81 -2.31 -20.65 7.45
N GLN A 82 -1.75 -21.37 6.47
CA GLN A 82 -0.53 -20.95 5.77
C GLN A 82 -0.75 -19.67 4.96
N GLN A 83 -1.90 -19.52 4.30
CA GLN A 83 -2.26 -18.29 3.58
C GLN A 83 -2.43 -17.11 4.56
N LEU A 84 -3.07 -17.33 5.71
CA LEU A 84 -3.20 -16.33 6.77
C LEU A 84 -1.81 -15.84 7.24
N ILE A 85 -0.91 -16.78 7.57
CA ILE A 85 0.46 -16.45 7.97
C ILE A 85 1.18 -15.63 6.90
N LYS A 86 1.07 -16.03 5.63
CA LYS A 86 1.64 -15.30 4.51
C LYS A 86 1.12 -13.86 4.45
N ASN A 87 -0.19 -13.67 4.60
CA ASN A 87 -0.83 -12.34 4.57
C ASN A 87 -0.41 -11.47 5.77
N LEU A 88 -0.25 -12.08 6.96
CA LEU A 88 0.19 -11.38 8.17
C LEU A 88 1.66 -10.97 8.11
N THR A 89 2.53 -11.82 7.56
CA THR A 89 3.98 -11.56 7.53
C THR A 89 4.43 -10.79 6.30
N LYS A 90 3.57 -10.64 5.29
CA LYS A 90 3.88 -9.99 3.99
C LYS A 90 5.17 -10.52 3.32
N GLN A 91 5.52 -11.77 3.60
CA GLN A 91 6.71 -12.42 3.03
C GLN A 91 6.35 -13.09 1.70
N ASP A 92 6.61 -12.40 0.59
CA ASP A 92 6.27 -12.87 -0.76
C ASP A 92 7.41 -13.61 -1.48
N ASP A 93 8.59 -13.73 -0.88
CA ASP A 93 9.72 -14.40 -1.49
C ASP A 93 9.44 -15.88 -1.79
N ILE A 94 9.68 -16.31 -3.03
CA ILE A 94 9.47 -17.69 -3.47
C ILE A 94 10.75 -18.51 -3.18
N THR A 95 11.02 -18.78 -1.90
CA THR A 95 12.16 -19.60 -1.49
C THR A 95 11.70 -20.81 -0.67
N VAL A 96 12.47 -21.90 -0.75
CA VAL A 96 12.24 -23.11 0.05
C VAL A 96 12.34 -22.79 1.55
N GLN A 97 13.28 -21.93 1.93
CA GLN A 97 13.48 -21.52 3.33
C GLN A 97 12.25 -20.80 3.86
N ARG A 98 11.69 -19.86 3.10
CA ARG A 98 10.45 -19.20 3.47
C ARG A 98 9.28 -20.17 3.61
N LYS A 99 9.14 -21.12 2.68
CA LYS A 99 8.05 -22.12 2.76
C LYS A 99 8.18 -23.03 3.98
N LEU A 100 9.38 -23.38 4.37
CA LEU A 100 9.61 -24.13 5.62
C LEU A 100 9.24 -23.29 6.84
N LEU A 101 9.63 -22.02 6.86
CA LEU A 101 9.27 -21.10 7.96
C LEU A 101 7.74 -20.94 8.07
N GLU A 102 7.04 -20.74 6.95
CA GLU A 102 5.58 -20.67 6.89
C GLU A 102 4.92 -21.93 7.46
N ILE A 103 5.46 -23.12 7.15
CA ILE A 103 4.98 -24.39 7.68
C ILE A 103 5.14 -24.42 9.22
N PHE A 104 6.31 -24.07 9.73
CA PHE A 104 6.54 -24.06 11.19
C PHE A 104 5.65 -23.03 11.90
N GLN A 105 5.51 -21.85 11.31
CA GLN A 105 4.63 -20.80 11.85
C GLN A 105 3.16 -21.26 11.86
N ALA A 106 2.68 -21.92 10.80
CA ALA A 106 1.30 -22.43 10.74
C ALA A 106 1.05 -23.53 11.80
N LEU A 107 2.01 -24.41 12.02
CA LEU A 107 1.92 -25.44 13.08
C LEU A 107 1.90 -24.82 14.49
N GLU A 108 2.71 -23.79 14.71
CA GLU A 108 2.76 -23.10 16.01
C GLU A 108 1.49 -22.29 16.25
N PHE A 109 1.00 -21.62 15.19
CA PHE A 109 -0.20 -20.79 15.24
C PHE A 109 -1.45 -21.60 15.66
N GLU A 110 -1.65 -22.78 15.10
CA GLU A 110 -2.76 -23.67 15.46
C GLU A 110 -2.62 -24.39 16.82
N LYS A 111 -1.54 -24.16 17.56
CA LYS A 111 -1.48 -24.53 18.98
C LYS A 111 -2.14 -23.48 19.88
N SER A 112 -2.18 -22.24 19.43
CA SER A 112 -2.63 -21.08 20.22
C SER A 112 -4.03 -20.60 19.82
N TYR A 113 -4.44 -20.85 18.58
CA TYR A 113 -5.69 -20.37 18.00
C TYR A 113 -6.50 -21.53 17.44
N ASP A 114 -7.81 -21.50 17.66
CA ASP A 114 -8.71 -22.49 17.12
C ASP A 114 -9.13 -22.21 15.66
N LYS A 115 -9.93 -23.11 15.08
CA LYS A 115 -10.33 -23.01 13.68
C LYS A 115 -11.28 -21.84 13.40
N GLU A 116 -12.09 -21.47 14.37
CA GLU A 116 -13.00 -20.35 14.25
C GLU A 116 -12.24 -19.03 14.26
N GLU A 117 -11.30 -18.86 15.19
CA GLU A 117 -10.40 -17.70 15.24
C GLU A 117 -9.58 -17.57 13.96
N ILE A 118 -9.03 -18.66 13.45
CA ILE A 118 -8.23 -18.66 12.22
C ILE A 118 -9.08 -18.25 11.01
N MET A 119 -10.31 -18.76 10.91
CA MET A 119 -11.23 -18.40 9.83
C MET A 119 -11.67 -16.94 9.92
N GLU A 120 -11.98 -16.45 11.11
CA GLU A 120 -12.27 -15.04 11.36
C GLU A 120 -11.13 -14.15 10.84
N TRP A 121 -9.90 -14.44 11.27
CA TRP A 121 -8.74 -13.67 10.85
C TRP A 121 -8.52 -13.76 9.34
N TYR A 122 -8.62 -14.96 8.76
CA TYR A 122 -8.42 -15.16 7.33
C TYR A 122 -9.40 -14.32 6.50
N LEU A 123 -10.69 -14.43 6.80
CA LEU A 123 -11.75 -13.73 6.05
C LEU A 123 -11.75 -12.21 6.28
N ASN A 124 -11.22 -11.74 7.40
CA ASN A 124 -11.04 -10.31 7.65
C ASN A 124 -9.77 -9.73 7.03
N ILE A 125 -8.77 -10.55 6.66
CA ILE A 125 -7.46 -10.07 6.21
C ILE A 125 -7.25 -10.27 4.70
N VAL A 126 -7.84 -11.32 4.12
CA VAL A 126 -7.60 -11.67 2.72
C VAL A 126 -8.05 -10.53 1.77
N TYR A 127 -7.28 -10.34 0.71
CA TYR A 127 -7.55 -9.31 -0.30
C TYR A 127 -8.50 -9.82 -1.38
N PHE A 128 -9.55 -9.06 -1.64
CA PHE A 128 -10.62 -9.38 -2.58
C PHE A 128 -10.67 -8.51 -3.85
N GLY A 129 -9.59 -7.81 -4.19
CA GLY A 129 -9.63 -6.86 -5.30
C GLY A 129 -10.19 -5.48 -4.91
N GLU A 130 -10.23 -4.53 -5.85
CA GLU A 130 -10.82 -3.18 -5.69
C GLU A 130 -10.43 -2.46 -4.38
N GLY A 131 -9.24 -2.72 -3.85
CA GLY A 131 -8.80 -2.17 -2.56
C GLY A 131 -9.46 -2.82 -1.33
N CYS A 132 -10.27 -3.85 -1.49
CA CYS A 132 -11.02 -4.50 -0.41
C CYS A 132 -10.17 -5.50 0.36
N ASN A 133 -9.96 -5.26 1.64
CA ASN A 133 -9.40 -6.23 2.57
C ASN A 133 -10.50 -6.69 3.53
N GLY A 134 -10.79 -7.97 3.52
CA GLY A 134 -11.82 -8.58 4.35
C GLY A 134 -13.20 -8.61 3.69
N VAL A 135 -14.01 -9.55 4.19
CA VAL A 135 -15.32 -9.89 3.62
C VAL A 135 -16.37 -8.79 3.75
N TYR A 136 -16.29 -7.97 4.81
CA TYR A 136 -17.25 -6.87 4.98
C TYR A 136 -17.12 -5.88 3.83
N THR A 137 -15.92 -5.41 3.58
CA THR A 137 -15.65 -4.45 2.51
C THR A 137 -15.96 -5.03 1.13
N ALA A 138 -15.64 -6.32 0.94
CA ALA A 138 -15.96 -7.00 -0.31
C ALA A 138 -17.49 -7.09 -0.54
N ALA A 139 -18.27 -7.41 0.51
CA ALA A 139 -19.71 -7.47 0.43
C ALA A 139 -20.33 -6.11 0.05
N GLU A 140 -19.88 -5.04 0.69
CA GLU A 140 -20.34 -3.68 0.36
C GLU A 140 -19.92 -3.28 -1.07
N THR A 141 -18.66 -3.52 -1.44
CA THR A 141 -18.12 -3.06 -2.73
C THR A 141 -18.78 -3.77 -3.91
N TYR A 142 -18.96 -5.09 -3.82
CA TYR A 142 -19.47 -5.87 -4.95
C TYR A 142 -21.00 -5.96 -4.98
N PHE A 143 -21.65 -5.91 -3.84
CA PHE A 143 -23.09 -6.14 -3.75
C PHE A 143 -23.88 -5.06 -3.00
N GLY A 144 -23.21 -4.09 -2.37
CA GLY A 144 -23.89 -3.06 -1.56
C GLY A 144 -24.63 -3.63 -0.36
N LYS A 145 -24.13 -4.75 0.22
CA LYS A 145 -24.80 -5.51 1.28
C LYS A 145 -23.86 -5.71 2.47
N GLU A 146 -24.47 -5.88 3.65
CA GLU A 146 -23.74 -6.46 4.77
C GLU A 146 -23.46 -7.95 4.53
N PRO A 147 -22.38 -8.51 5.06
CA PRO A 147 -22.02 -9.92 4.85
C PRO A 147 -23.17 -10.90 5.17
N LYS A 148 -23.91 -10.65 6.25
CA LYS A 148 -25.05 -11.50 6.67
C LYS A 148 -26.20 -11.57 5.66
N ASP A 149 -26.29 -10.59 4.75
CA ASP A 149 -27.37 -10.49 3.76
C ASP A 149 -26.96 -11.06 2.38
N LEU A 150 -25.74 -11.60 2.28
CA LEU A 150 -25.25 -12.23 1.06
C LEU A 150 -25.93 -13.58 0.82
N THR A 151 -26.30 -13.83 -0.42
CA THR A 151 -26.75 -15.16 -0.85
C THR A 151 -25.58 -16.14 -0.99
N LEU A 152 -25.88 -17.43 -1.04
CA LEU A 152 -24.87 -18.47 -1.30
C LEU A 152 -24.05 -18.21 -2.58
N ALA A 153 -24.73 -17.79 -3.65
CA ALA A 153 -24.09 -17.48 -4.92
C ALA A 153 -23.17 -16.25 -4.84
N GLU A 154 -23.54 -15.24 -4.06
CA GLU A 154 -22.73 -14.05 -3.80
C GLU A 154 -21.51 -14.38 -2.94
N CYS A 155 -21.68 -15.19 -1.90
CA CYS A 155 -20.56 -15.70 -1.09
C CYS A 155 -19.53 -16.45 -1.94
N ALA A 156 -19.98 -17.36 -2.80
CA ALA A 156 -19.10 -18.10 -3.70
C ALA A 156 -18.40 -17.19 -4.71
N SER A 157 -19.06 -16.15 -5.20
CA SER A 157 -18.48 -15.16 -6.10
C SER A 157 -17.34 -14.38 -5.44
N ILE A 158 -17.56 -13.84 -4.23
CA ILE A 158 -16.56 -13.11 -3.45
C ILE A 158 -15.34 -14.01 -3.17
N ILE A 159 -15.55 -15.21 -2.64
CA ILE A 159 -14.46 -16.14 -2.36
C ILE A 159 -13.66 -16.48 -3.62
N GLY A 160 -14.31 -16.52 -4.77
CA GLY A 160 -13.65 -16.76 -6.06
C GLY A 160 -12.54 -15.76 -6.39
N ILE A 161 -12.63 -14.53 -5.89
CA ILE A 161 -11.70 -13.44 -6.19
C ILE A 161 -10.35 -13.68 -5.50
N THR A 162 -10.30 -14.29 -4.31
CA THR A 162 -9.09 -14.45 -3.49
C THR A 162 -7.92 -15.10 -4.20
N ASN A 163 -8.20 -16.03 -5.10
CA ASN A 163 -7.16 -16.81 -5.80
C ASN A 163 -6.34 -15.94 -6.76
N ASN A 164 -7.00 -15.06 -7.51
CA ASN A 164 -6.36 -14.13 -8.44
C ASN A 164 -7.31 -12.95 -8.70
N PRO A 165 -7.24 -11.88 -7.91
CA PRO A 165 -8.12 -10.72 -8.04
C PRO A 165 -8.12 -10.12 -9.46
N SER A 166 -6.95 -9.97 -10.08
CA SER A 166 -6.86 -9.42 -11.44
C SER A 166 -7.58 -10.25 -12.51
N LYS A 167 -7.84 -11.54 -12.24
CA LYS A 167 -8.52 -12.45 -13.16
C LYS A 167 -9.99 -12.63 -12.83
N TYR A 168 -10.31 -12.70 -11.54
CA TYR A 168 -11.64 -13.12 -11.06
C TYR A 168 -12.48 -11.98 -10.48
N ASP A 169 -11.97 -10.77 -10.48
CA ASP A 169 -12.76 -9.59 -10.14
C ASP A 169 -13.91 -9.41 -11.15
N PRO A 170 -15.18 -9.36 -10.70
CA PRO A 170 -16.33 -9.27 -11.59
C PRO A 170 -16.43 -7.93 -12.34
N PHE A 171 -15.78 -6.87 -11.85
CA PHE A 171 -15.69 -5.59 -12.57
C PHE A 171 -14.67 -5.62 -13.71
N ILE A 172 -13.72 -6.54 -13.65
CA ILE A 172 -12.75 -6.80 -14.73
C ILE A 172 -13.29 -7.85 -15.69
N SER A 173 -13.77 -8.99 -15.18
CA SER A 173 -14.28 -10.09 -15.98
C SER A 173 -15.40 -10.87 -15.28
N ARG A 174 -16.64 -10.55 -15.61
CA ARG A 174 -17.82 -11.25 -15.09
C ARG A 174 -17.82 -12.75 -15.46
N GLU A 175 -17.36 -13.09 -16.66
CA GLU A 175 -17.30 -14.48 -17.12
C GLU A 175 -16.31 -15.32 -16.30
N ASN A 176 -15.12 -14.81 -16.06
CA ASN A 176 -14.13 -15.49 -15.23
C ASN A 176 -14.62 -15.66 -13.79
N ASN A 177 -15.24 -14.61 -13.23
CA ASN A 177 -15.81 -14.68 -11.88
C ASN A 177 -16.92 -15.74 -11.84
N LYS A 178 -17.85 -15.74 -12.80
CA LYS A 178 -18.96 -16.72 -12.88
C LYS A 178 -18.41 -18.14 -12.97
N THR A 179 -17.45 -18.42 -13.83
CA THR A 179 -16.81 -19.73 -13.96
C THR A 179 -16.16 -20.18 -12.63
N ARG A 180 -15.53 -19.27 -11.91
CA ARG A 180 -14.91 -19.55 -10.62
C ARG A 180 -15.95 -19.80 -9.54
N GLN A 181 -17.01 -18.99 -9.48
CA GLN A 181 -18.17 -19.16 -8.61
C GLN A 181 -18.80 -20.54 -8.78
N GLU A 182 -19.09 -20.94 -10.01
CA GLU A 182 -19.67 -22.25 -10.34
C GLU A 182 -18.76 -23.41 -9.90
N THR A 183 -17.45 -23.23 -10.04
CA THR A 183 -16.48 -24.21 -9.53
C THR A 183 -16.57 -24.35 -8.01
N ILE A 184 -16.71 -23.23 -7.28
CA ILE A 184 -16.82 -23.23 -5.82
C ILE A 184 -18.13 -23.88 -5.38
N LEU A 185 -19.25 -23.50 -5.98
CA LEU A 185 -20.57 -24.11 -5.68
C LEU A 185 -20.54 -25.61 -5.91
N LYS A 186 -19.92 -26.06 -6.99
CA LYS A 186 -19.73 -27.50 -7.26
C LYS A 186 -18.91 -28.18 -6.17
N GLN A 187 -17.81 -27.55 -5.73
CA GLN A 187 -17.00 -28.11 -4.64
C GLN A 187 -17.74 -28.14 -3.31
N MET A 188 -18.57 -27.13 -3.01
CA MET A 188 -19.41 -27.11 -1.82
C MET A 188 -20.44 -28.26 -1.85
N TYR A 189 -21.07 -28.49 -2.99
CA TYR A 189 -22.01 -29.61 -3.17
C TYR A 189 -21.34 -30.96 -3.06
N GLU A 190 -20.22 -31.19 -3.78
CA GLU A 190 -19.47 -32.46 -3.75
C GLU A 190 -18.93 -32.80 -2.36
N GLN A 191 -18.69 -31.79 -1.51
CA GLN A 191 -18.20 -31.96 -0.14
C GLN A 191 -19.33 -32.02 0.91
N GLY A 192 -20.60 -31.86 0.47
CA GLY A 192 -21.78 -31.96 1.33
C GLY A 192 -22.05 -30.73 2.20
N TYR A 193 -21.49 -29.57 1.85
CA TYR A 193 -21.80 -28.32 2.55
C TYR A 193 -23.15 -27.75 2.15
N ILE A 194 -23.62 -28.03 0.94
CA ILE A 194 -24.92 -27.58 0.42
C ILE A 194 -25.69 -28.74 -0.19
N SER A 195 -27.02 -28.65 -0.16
CA SER A 195 -27.90 -29.62 -0.81
C SER A 195 -27.93 -29.45 -2.34
N LYS A 196 -28.51 -30.43 -3.04
CA LYS A 196 -28.68 -30.33 -4.49
C LYS A 196 -29.60 -29.16 -4.88
N GLU A 197 -30.64 -28.92 -4.10
CA GLU A 197 -31.55 -27.82 -4.31
C GLU A 197 -30.88 -26.47 -4.15
N GLN A 198 -30.09 -26.28 -3.09
CA GLN A 198 -29.30 -25.07 -2.86
C GLN A 198 -28.26 -24.85 -3.98
N TYR A 199 -27.62 -25.94 -4.42
CA TYR A 199 -26.67 -25.87 -5.54
C TYR A 199 -27.37 -25.38 -6.83
N ASP A 200 -28.51 -26.00 -7.20
CA ASP A 200 -29.22 -25.64 -8.44
C ASP A 200 -29.76 -24.22 -8.39
N GLU A 201 -30.27 -23.78 -7.24
CA GLU A 201 -30.74 -22.40 -7.04
C GLU A 201 -29.59 -21.39 -7.18
N ALA A 202 -28.46 -21.64 -6.50
CA ALA A 202 -27.31 -20.76 -6.58
C ALA A 202 -26.68 -20.72 -7.98
N MET A 203 -26.66 -21.83 -8.72
CA MET A 203 -26.19 -21.89 -10.10
C MET A 203 -27.08 -21.10 -11.06
N ALA A 204 -28.38 -21.07 -10.81
CA ALA A 204 -29.36 -20.34 -11.62
C ALA A 204 -29.44 -18.85 -11.27
N GLN A 205 -28.92 -18.46 -10.13
CA GLN A 205 -28.96 -17.06 -9.68
C GLN A 205 -28.10 -16.16 -10.58
N GLU A 206 -28.71 -15.13 -11.15
CA GLU A 206 -27.99 -14.07 -11.83
C GLU A 206 -27.50 -13.04 -10.79
N LEU A 207 -26.19 -12.79 -10.75
CA LEU A 207 -25.60 -11.85 -9.81
C LEU A 207 -25.66 -10.43 -10.33
N VAL A 208 -26.21 -9.53 -9.51
CA VAL A 208 -26.23 -8.10 -9.77
C VAL A 208 -25.10 -7.44 -8.97
N PHE A 209 -24.03 -7.10 -9.65
CA PHE A 209 -22.93 -6.35 -9.05
C PHE A 209 -23.31 -4.87 -9.04
N VAL A 210 -23.39 -4.33 -7.85
CA VAL A 210 -23.61 -2.90 -7.63
C VAL A 210 -22.21 -2.28 -7.54
N ARG A 211 -21.74 -1.72 -8.65
CA ARG A 211 -20.69 -0.72 -8.51
C ARG A 211 -21.38 0.40 -7.74
N SER A 212 -21.15 0.47 -6.43
CA SER A 212 -21.71 1.58 -5.69
C SER A 212 -21.24 2.83 -6.40
N GLU A 213 -22.18 3.64 -6.90
CA GLU A 213 -21.98 5.06 -7.09
C GLU A 213 -21.93 5.73 -5.69
N SER A 214 -21.37 5.04 -4.67
CA SER A 214 -20.72 5.72 -3.59
C SER A 214 -19.70 6.57 -4.32
N GLU A 215 -20.01 7.85 -4.44
CA GLU A 215 -19.16 8.94 -4.92
C GLU A 215 -17.78 8.42 -5.19
N GLU A 216 -17.45 8.01 -6.43
CA GLU A 216 -16.25 7.25 -6.83
C GLU A 216 -15.46 6.96 -5.60
N GLY A 217 -15.39 5.72 -5.10
CA GLY A 217 -14.70 5.43 -3.84
C GLY A 217 -13.36 6.09 -3.96
N THR A 218 -13.37 7.36 -3.75
CA THR A 218 -12.26 8.27 -3.93
C THR A 218 -11.40 7.90 -2.77
N GLN A 219 -10.64 6.81 -3.03
CA GLN A 219 -9.47 6.59 -2.23
C GLN A 219 -8.88 7.98 -2.10
N THR A 220 -9.02 8.58 -0.92
CA THR A 220 -8.55 9.95 -0.68
C THR A 220 -7.10 9.97 -1.16
N ILE A 221 -6.85 10.64 -2.28
CA ILE A 221 -5.49 10.75 -2.78
C ILE A 221 -4.81 11.79 -1.91
N TYR A 222 -3.97 11.30 -1.01
CA TYR A 222 -3.18 12.18 -0.15
C TYR A 222 -2.24 13.04 -0.99
N SER A 223 -2.13 14.31 -0.63
CA SER A 223 -1.12 15.18 -1.21
C SER A 223 0.29 14.65 -0.92
N TYR A 224 1.28 15.05 -1.71
CA TYR A 224 2.67 14.72 -1.40
C TYR A 224 3.09 15.18 -0.01
N TYR A 225 2.55 16.33 0.44
CA TYR A 225 2.79 16.84 1.78
C TYR A 225 2.20 15.92 2.86
N ALA A 226 0.94 15.53 2.73
CA ALA A 226 0.29 14.63 3.68
C ALA A 226 1.01 13.27 3.79
N GLU A 227 1.46 12.73 2.66
CA GLU A 227 2.26 11.48 2.66
C GLU A 227 3.63 11.63 3.34
N ALA A 228 4.28 12.79 3.19
CA ALA A 228 5.52 13.08 3.91
C ALA A 228 5.26 13.10 5.43
N VAL A 229 4.22 13.81 5.89
CA VAL A 229 3.81 13.82 7.30
C VAL A 229 3.48 12.42 7.82
N ILE A 230 2.71 11.63 7.05
CA ILE A 230 2.41 10.24 7.42
C ILE A 230 3.69 9.44 7.63
N ASN A 231 4.64 9.54 6.71
CA ASN A 231 5.90 8.81 6.79
C ASN A 231 6.75 9.22 7.99
N ASP A 232 6.81 10.51 8.31
CA ASP A 232 7.53 11.02 9.47
C ASP A 232 6.92 10.50 10.77
N VAL A 233 5.59 10.59 10.92
CA VAL A 233 4.89 10.06 12.10
C VAL A 233 5.06 8.55 12.23
N LEU A 234 5.06 7.79 11.13
CA LEU A 234 5.33 6.35 11.16
C LEU A 234 6.76 6.05 11.65
N ASN A 235 7.75 6.83 11.22
CA ASN A 235 9.14 6.69 11.67
C ASN A 235 9.25 6.99 13.18
N ASP A 236 8.61 8.07 13.63
CA ASP A 236 8.58 8.44 15.05
C ASP A 236 7.92 7.38 15.92
N LEU A 237 6.80 6.82 15.47
CA LEU A 237 6.12 5.73 16.20
C LEU A 237 6.99 4.46 16.29
N VAL A 238 7.69 4.11 15.22
CA VAL A 238 8.64 2.99 15.21
C VAL A 238 9.77 3.24 16.21
N GLU A 239 10.38 4.42 16.17
CA GLU A 239 11.53 4.77 17.02
C GLU A 239 11.13 4.90 18.50
N GLN A 240 10.06 5.65 18.79
CA GLN A 240 9.66 5.96 20.18
C GLN A 240 8.97 4.80 20.88
N LYS A 241 8.18 4.00 20.16
CA LYS A 241 7.42 2.87 20.74
C LYS A 241 8.11 1.52 20.56
N GLY A 242 9.17 1.43 19.74
CA GLY A 242 9.87 0.18 19.46
C GLY A 242 9.00 -0.85 18.73
N VAL A 243 8.00 -0.41 17.97
CA VAL A 243 7.07 -1.29 17.25
C VAL A 243 7.47 -1.44 15.79
N SER A 244 6.94 -2.48 15.13
CA SER A 244 7.13 -2.62 13.68
C SER A 244 6.43 -1.49 12.90
N ARG A 245 6.87 -1.22 11.67
CA ARG A 245 6.25 -0.20 10.81
C ARG A 245 4.77 -0.49 10.53
N ASP A 246 4.39 -1.76 10.42
CA ASP A 246 2.99 -2.16 10.21
C ASP A 246 2.15 -1.92 11.46
N THR A 247 2.68 -2.19 12.65
CA THR A 247 2.03 -1.83 13.92
C THR A 247 1.90 -0.31 14.06
N ALA A 248 2.95 0.44 13.72
CA ALA A 248 2.91 1.90 13.71
C ALA A 248 1.82 2.43 12.75
N ARG A 249 1.69 1.82 11.59
CA ARG A 249 0.63 2.15 10.61
C ARG A 249 -0.75 1.91 11.21
N THR A 250 -1.00 0.74 11.79
CA THR A 250 -2.27 0.42 12.45
C THR A 250 -2.58 1.42 13.55
N LEU A 251 -1.60 1.74 14.39
CA LEU A 251 -1.75 2.75 15.45
C LEU A 251 -2.10 4.12 14.86
N LEU A 252 -1.37 4.57 13.83
CA LEU A 252 -1.62 5.88 13.23
C LEU A 252 -3.02 5.97 12.62
N TYR A 253 -3.47 4.97 11.88
CA TYR A 253 -4.75 5.05 11.15
C TYR A 253 -5.98 4.79 12.06
N SER A 254 -5.87 3.93 13.06
CA SER A 254 -6.99 3.55 13.95
C SER A 254 -6.93 4.21 15.34
N GLY A 255 -5.79 4.73 15.76
CA GLY A 255 -5.55 5.21 17.12
C GLY A 255 -6.15 6.57 17.47
N GLY A 256 -6.82 7.27 16.55
CA GLY A 256 -7.44 8.55 16.83
C GLY A 256 -6.44 9.70 17.04
N TYR A 257 -5.25 9.62 16.43
CA TYR A 257 -4.23 10.66 16.54
C TYR A 257 -4.66 11.94 15.83
N GLN A 258 -4.34 13.08 16.45
CA GLN A 258 -4.35 14.39 15.80
C GLN A 258 -2.91 14.79 15.54
N VAL A 259 -2.54 14.87 14.27
CA VAL A 259 -1.19 15.21 13.82
C VAL A 259 -1.16 16.66 13.42
N TYR A 260 -0.46 17.49 14.17
CA TYR A 260 -0.32 18.92 13.92
C TYR A 260 0.87 19.14 12.99
N SER A 261 0.60 19.67 11.79
CA SER A 261 1.62 19.86 10.77
C SER A 261 1.99 21.33 10.59
N CYS A 262 3.15 21.57 10.01
CA CYS A 262 3.64 22.91 9.67
C CYS A 262 3.13 23.40 8.30
N TYR A 263 2.15 22.71 7.72
CA TYR A 263 1.56 23.04 6.42
C TYR A 263 1.04 24.49 6.38
N ASP A 264 1.38 25.20 5.31
CA ASP A 264 0.83 26.51 4.99
C ASP A 264 -0.01 26.41 3.72
N ALA A 265 -1.31 26.67 3.88
CA ALA A 265 -2.27 26.51 2.78
C ALA A 265 -1.98 27.45 1.60
N SER A 266 -1.49 28.68 1.87
CA SER A 266 -1.21 29.65 0.82
C SER A 266 0.05 29.29 0.02
N ILE A 267 1.08 28.79 0.71
CA ILE A 267 2.31 28.32 0.08
C ILE A 267 2.04 27.07 -0.74
N GLN A 268 1.31 26.10 -0.18
CA GLN A 268 0.98 24.90 -0.91
C GLN A 268 0.09 25.18 -2.12
N GLN A 269 -0.88 26.09 -2.01
CA GLN A 269 -1.70 26.49 -3.15
C GLN A 269 -0.84 27.07 -4.28
N ALA A 270 0.13 27.92 -3.95
CA ALA A 270 1.06 28.47 -4.94
C ALA A 270 1.91 27.39 -5.63
N ILE A 271 2.30 26.32 -4.88
CA ILE A 271 2.98 25.16 -5.45
C ILE A 271 2.03 24.42 -6.39
N ASP A 272 0.81 24.13 -5.94
CA ASP A 272 -0.16 23.34 -6.69
C ASP A 272 -0.59 24.04 -7.99
N ASP A 273 -0.74 25.36 -7.97
CA ASP A 273 -1.06 26.18 -9.16
C ASP A 273 0.01 26.04 -10.26
N VAL A 274 1.26 25.83 -9.88
CA VAL A 274 2.36 25.64 -10.84
C VAL A 274 2.53 24.17 -11.22
N TYR A 275 2.52 23.25 -10.24
CA TYR A 275 2.92 21.86 -10.42
C TYR A 275 1.83 20.96 -11.00
N THR A 276 0.55 21.29 -10.79
CA THR A 276 -0.58 20.48 -11.29
C THR A 276 -0.81 20.67 -12.79
N ASP A 277 -0.55 21.86 -13.31
CA ASP A 277 -0.68 22.15 -14.74
C ASP A 277 0.63 21.86 -15.48
N LEU A 278 0.63 20.78 -16.25
CA LEU A 278 1.77 20.40 -17.09
C LEU A 278 2.16 21.46 -18.12
N GLY A 279 1.25 22.37 -18.47
CA GLY A 279 1.54 23.51 -19.34
C GLY A 279 2.59 24.47 -18.78
N ASN A 280 2.74 24.51 -17.44
CA ASN A 280 3.76 25.30 -16.76
C ASN A 280 5.15 24.64 -16.76
N MET A 281 5.24 23.36 -17.18
CA MET A 281 6.48 22.61 -17.20
C MET A 281 7.20 22.73 -18.55
N PRO A 282 8.54 22.52 -18.60
CA PRO A 282 9.27 22.52 -19.87
C PRO A 282 8.70 21.47 -20.84
N GLN A 283 8.30 21.95 -22.02
CA GLN A 283 7.67 21.11 -23.07
C GLN A 283 8.71 20.42 -23.97
N ARG A 284 9.83 19.97 -23.41
CA ARG A 284 10.85 19.22 -24.15
C ARG A 284 10.65 17.73 -23.90
N PRO A 285 10.17 16.95 -24.89
CA PRO A 285 10.10 15.51 -24.73
C PRO A 285 11.52 14.96 -24.55
N SER A 286 11.69 14.06 -23.59
CA SER A 286 12.91 13.27 -23.51
C SER A 286 13.04 12.38 -24.77
N ALA A 287 14.25 11.93 -25.09
CA ALA A 287 14.47 10.99 -26.20
C ALA A 287 13.65 9.68 -26.03
N SER A 288 13.26 9.35 -24.79
CA SER A 288 12.43 8.20 -24.44
C SER A 288 10.93 8.49 -24.38
N GLY A 289 10.49 9.73 -24.66
CA GLY A 289 9.09 10.16 -24.55
C GLY A 289 8.60 10.32 -23.11
N GLN A 290 9.50 10.29 -22.12
CA GLN A 290 9.13 10.45 -20.71
C GLN A 290 8.77 11.91 -20.41
N GLN A 291 7.75 12.09 -19.57
CA GLN A 291 7.35 13.40 -19.05
C GLN A 291 8.46 13.98 -18.18
N PHE A 292 8.61 15.30 -18.26
CA PHE A 292 9.48 16.05 -17.35
C PHE A 292 8.95 15.96 -15.93
N GLU A 293 9.82 15.62 -15.00
CA GLU A 293 9.50 15.50 -13.58
C GLU A 293 10.35 16.48 -12.76
N SER A 294 9.70 17.09 -11.79
CA SER A 294 10.31 18.03 -10.86
C SER A 294 9.78 17.82 -9.45
N ALA A 295 10.49 18.33 -8.47
CA ALA A 295 10.05 18.37 -7.09
C ALA A 295 10.46 19.71 -6.46
N ILE A 296 9.68 20.16 -5.48
CA ILE A 296 9.94 21.38 -4.73
C ILE A 296 9.68 21.17 -3.25
N VAL A 297 10.48 21.83 -2.41
CA VAL A 297 10.28 21.96 -0.96
C VAL A 297 10.43 23.43 -0.62
N ILE A 298 9.45 23.99 0.08
CA ILE A 298 9.51 25.34 0.63
C ILE A 298 9.59 25.24 2.15
N MET A 299 10.65 25.82 2.69
CA MET A 299 10.99 25.77 4.11
C MET A 299 11.08 27.19 4.67
N ASP A 300 10.62 27.36 5.89
CA ASP A 300 10.89 28.58 6.67
C ASP A 300 12.37 28.61 7.08
N PRO A 301 13.14 29.63 6.68
CA PRO A 301 14.58 29.67 6.96
C PRO A 301 14.90 29.94 8.43
N TYR A 302 13.96 30.37 9.24
CA TYR A 302 14.17 30.68 10.65
C TYR A 302 13.83 29.52 11.56
N THR A 303 12.78 28.74 11.22
CA THR A 303 12.30 27.63 12.04
C THR A 303 12.72 26.28 11.50
N GLY A 304 13.03 26.19 10.20
CA GLY A 304 13.30 24.91 9.52
C GLY A 304 12.05 24.12 9.16
N GLU A 305 10.87 24.68 9.41
CA GLU A 305 9.60 24.03 9.14
C GLU A 305 9.33 23.95 7.63
N ILE A 306 8.93 22.79 7.14
CA ILE A 306 8.49 22.61 5.75
C ILE A 306 7.04 23.10 5.63
N LYS A 307 6.86 24.20 4.90
CA LYS A 307 5.56 24.87 4.73
C LYS A 307 4.76 24.31 3.56
N GLY A 308 5.44 23.79 2.54
CA GLY A 308 4.80 23.17 1.38
C GLY A 308 5.79 22.34 0.57
N LEU A 309 5.29 21.37 -0.16
CA LEU A 309 6.11 20.56 -1.07
C LEU A 309 5.27 19.91 -2.18
N SER A 310 5.94 19.58 -3.30
CA SER A 310 5.44 18.66 -4.31
C SER A 310 6.52 17.68 -4.72
N GLY A 311 6.16 16.40 -4.84
CA GLY A 311 7.08 15.32 -5.20
C GLY A 311 7.02 14.89 -6.67
N GLY A 312 6.25 15.59 -7.50
CA GLY A 312 6.09 15.31 -8.92
C GLY A 312 5.28 16.37 -9.63
N THR A 313 5.20 16.28 -10.95
CA THR A 313 4.45 17.18 -11.83
C THR A 313 3.15 16.54 -12.30
N GLY A 314 2.14 17.36 -12.59
CA GLY A 314 0.79 16.93 -12.94
C GLY A 314 -0.05 16.53 -11.74
N LYS A 315 -1.31 16.19 -12.00
CA LYS A 315 -2.24 15.77 -10.95
C LYS A 315 -1.82 14.41 -10.38
N LYS A 316 -1.65 14.34 -9.07
CA LYS A 316 -1.37 13.09 -8.36
C LYS A 316 -2.58 12.16 -8.40
N THR A 317 -2.37 10.92 -8.82
CA THR A 317 -3.45 9.93 -9.04
C THR A 317 -3.34 8.67 -8.19
N ILE A 318 -2.20 8.46 -7.54
CA ILE A 318 -1.95 7.27 -6.70
C ILE A 318 -1.38 7.66 -5.35
N ASN A 319 -1.76 6.93 -4.31
CA ASN A 319 -1.18 7.08 -2.99
C ASN A 319 0.17 6.36 -2.88
N PHE A 320 1.07 6.94 -2.08
CA PHE A 320 2.39 6.39 -1.76
C PHE A 320 3.25 6.04 -2.98
N GLY A 321 3.01 6.73 -4.11
CA GLY A 321 3.93 6.72 -5.24
C GLY A 321 5.24 7.44 -4.92
N THR A 322 6.14 7.53 -5.90
CA THR A 322 7.42 8.21 -5.70
C THR A 322 7.23 9.68 -5.34
N ASN A 323 7.64 10.06 -4.14
CA ASN A 323 7.75 11.46 -3.72
C ASN A 323 9.20 11.92 -3.90
N ARG A 324 9.49 12.61 -5.02
CA ARG A 324 10.85 13.02 -5.36
C ARG A 324 11.41 14.09 -4.42
N SER A 325 10.55 14.82 -3.70
CA SER A 325 10.98 15.83 -2.72
C SER A 325 11.64 15.21 -1.49
N THR A 326 11.27 13.96 -1.13
CA THR A 326 11.76 13.28 0.07
C THR A 326 12.55 12.01 -0.22
N GLN A 327 12.40 11.41 -1.41
CA GLN A 327 13.00 10.11 -1.73
C GLN A 327 14.12 10.17 -2.77
N SER A 328 14.18 11.22 -3.61
CA SER A 328 15.21 11.32 -4.63
C SER A 328 16.55 11.75 -4.04
N LYS A 329 17.57 10.95 -4.27
CA LYS A 329 18.96 11.27 -3.91
C LYS A 329 19.69 11.76 -5.15
N ARG A 330 20.08 13.03 -5.13
CA ARG A 330 20.85 13.64 -6.21
C ARG A 330 22.08 14.36 -5.68
N PRO A 331 23.16 14.43 -6.44
CA PRO A 331 24.30 15.25 -6.07
C PRO A 331 23.87 16.72 -5.91
N PRO A 332 24.24 17.38 -4.81
CA PRO A 332 23.80 18.76 -4.55
C PRO A 332 24.47 19.78 -5.47
N GLY A 333 25.53 19.40 -6.20
CA GLY A 333 26.28 20.33 -7.02
C GLY A 333 26.80 21.51 -6.21
N SER A 334 26.79 22.70 -6.81
CA SER A 334 27.25 23.93 -6.17
C SER A 334 26.39 24.40 -4.99
N SER A 335 25.18 23.91 -4.82
CA SER A 335 24.32 24.26 -3.68
C SER A 335 24.85 23.79 -2.33
N ILE A 336 25.81 22.87 -2.31
CA ILE A 336 26.49 22.43 -1.08
C ILE A 336 27.53 23.45 -0.56
N LYS A 337 27.99 24.40 -1.41
CA LYS A 337 29.07 25.34 -1.06
C LYS A 337 28.83 26.15 0.22
N PRO A 338 27.62 26.70 0.47
CA PRO A 338 27.36 27.40 1.72
C PRO A 338 27.63 26.55 2.95
N ILE A 339 27.25 25.26 2.92
CA ILE A 339 27.38 24.36 4.07
C ILE A 339 28.78 23.76 4.17
N ALA A 340 29.35 23.29 3.05
CA ALA A 340 30.60 22.54 3.06
C ALA A 340 31.86 23.44 2.96
N THR A 341 31.73 24.65 2.49
CA THR A 341 32.89 25.53 2.23
C THR A 341 32.81 26.83 3.01
N TYR A 342 31.75 27.61 2.78
CA TYR A 342 31.70 28.95 3.35
C TYR A 342 31.33 28.97 4.84
N GLY A 343 30.41 28.12 5.28
CA GLY A 343 30.03 28.01 6.70
C GLY A 343 31.24 27.66 7.58
N PRO A 344 31.95 26.55 7.32
CA PRO A 344 33.14 26.19 8.07
C PRO A 344 34.25 27.24 8.00
N ALA A 345 34.43 27.87 6.84
CA ALA A 345 35.47 28.92 6.70
C ALA A 345 35.13 30.18 7.53
N MET A 346 33.84 30.53 7.63
CA MET A 346 33.39 31.62 8.48
C MET A 346 33.47 31.27 9.96
N GLU A 347 33.09 30.05 10.35
CA GLU A 347 33.21 29.54 11.72
C GLU A 347 34.67 29.56 12.23
N LEU A 348 35.58 29.20 11.38
CA LEU A 348 37.04 29.24 11.64
C LEU A 348 37.63 30.67 11.56
N GLY A 349 36.86 31.68 11.24
CA GLY A 349 37.31 33.06 11.10
C GLY A 349 38.23 33.33 9.89
N LEU A 350 38.26 32.40 8.93
CA LEU A 350 39.09 32.52 7.72
C LEU A 350 38.52 33.50 6.72
N ILE A 351 37.18 33.63 6.69
CA ILE A 351 36.44 34.56 5.83
C ILE A 351 35.28 35.18 6.60
N THR A 352 34.74 36.27 6.08
CA THR A 352 33.49 36.90 6.49
C THR A 352 32.59 37.05 5.28
N GLN A 353 31.33 37.39 5.49
CA GLN A 353 30.39 37.73 4.41
C GLN A 353 30.86 38.82 3.47
N TYR A 354 31.82 39.63 3.90
CA TYR A 354 32.42 40.78 3.13
C TYR A 354 33.77 40.45 2.53
N THR A 355 34.28 39.20 2.73
CA THR A 355 35.57 38.81 2.19
C THR A 355 35.51 38.77 0.67
N GLN A 356 36.35 39.58 0.05
CA GLN A 356 36.48 39.59 -1.41
C GLN A 356 37.31 38.43 -1.87
N VAL A 357 36.80 37.66 -2.82
CA VAL A 357 37.49 36.55 -3.48
C VAL A 357 37.91 37.03 -4.88
N ASN A 358 39.20 36.88 -5.20
CA ASN A 358 39.70 37.19 -6.53
C ASN A 358 39.36 35.98 -7.45
N ASP A 359 38.46 36.17 -8.38
CA ASP A 359 38.02 35.19 -9.38
C ASP A 359 38.62 35.53 -10.77
N SER A 360 39.82 36.06 -10.80
CA SER A 360 40.52 36.37 -12.06
C SER A 360 40.93 35.06 -12.77
N PRO A 361 40.81 35.03 -14.13
CA PRO A 361 41.18 33.85 -14.91
C PRO A 361 42.69 33.47 -14.82
N ASP A 362 43.50 34.36 -14.28
CA ASP A 362 44.97 34.14 -14.13
C ASP A 362 45.34 33.36 -12.87
N ILE A 363 44.43 33.16 -11.94
CA ILE A 363 44.63 32.36 -10.74
C ILE A 363 44.51 30.87 -11.11
N LYS A 364 45.65 30.15 -11.08
CA LYS A 364 45.64 28.69 -11.18
C LYS A 364 45.39 28.08 -9.81
N PRO A 365 44.25 27.44 -9.59
CA PRO A 365 43.98 26.71 -8.35
C PRO A 365 45.02 25.60 -8.17
N VAL A 366 45.57 25.46 -6.99
CA VAL A 366 46.71 24.53 -6.71
C VAL A 366 46.25 23.07 -6.71
N SER A 367 44.95 22.80 -6.57
CA SER A 367 44.40 21.45 -6.45
C SER A 367 43.06 21.22 -7.13
N TYR A 368 42.51 22.17 -7.86
CA TYR A 368 41.24 22.08 -8.51
C TYR A 368 41.34 22.53 -9.95
N THR A 369 41.15 21.63 -10.86
CA THR A 369 41.52 21.87 -12.25
C THR A 369 40.50 22.69 -13.03
N HIS A 370 39.25 22.85 -12.57
CA HIS A 370 38.27 23.69 -13.27
C HIS A 370 37.03 24.05 -12.43
N LEU A 371 36.89 25.25 -12.00
CA LEU A 371 35.61 25.84 -11.61
C LEU A 371 34.65 25.95 -12.80
N ARG A 372 35.16 26.10 -14.03
CA ARG A 372 34.36 26.22 -15.25
C ARG A 372 33.97 24.90 -15.90
N ALA A 373 34.69 23.81 -15.69
CA ALA A 373 34.39 22.53 -16.31
C ALA A 373 33.19 21.81 -15.64
N HIS A 374 32.90 22.14 -14.38
CA HIS A 374 31.74 21.56 -13.66
C HIS A 374 30.41 22.20 -14.00
N GLU A 375 30.42 23.42 -14.50
CA GLU A 375 29.16 24.12 -14.84
C GLU A 375 28.71 23.87 -16.28
N THR A 376 29.51 23.23 -17.12
CA THR A 376 29.20 23.09 -18.56
C THR A 376 28.89 21.68 -19.03
N GLU A 377 29.25 20.63 -18.29
CA GLU A 377 29.01 19.26 -18.75
C GLU A 377 28.13 18.41 -17.80
N ALA A 378 28.09 18.69 -16.51
CA ALA A 378 27.28 17.93 -15.57
C ALA A 378 25.84 18.47 -15.41
N ASP A 379 25.61 19.73 -15.76
CA ASP A 379 24.28 20.36 -15.68
C ASP A 379 23.47 20.25 -17.00
N LEU A 380 24.02 19.59 -18.00
CA LEU A 380 23.39 19.41 -19.33
C LEU A 380 22.99 17.96 -19.64
N VAL A 381 23.03 17.04 -18.67
CA VAL A 381 22.58 15.65 -18.83
C VAL A 381 21.39 15.35 -17.93
#